data_0aa50622d987e3cf8e57dd6a91b95e21
#
_entry.id   0aa50622d987e3cf8e57dd6a91b95e21
#
_cell.length_a   1.000
_cell.length_b   1.000
_cell.length_c   1.000
_cell.angle_alpha   90.00
_cell.angle_beta   90.00
_cell.angle_gamma   90.00
#
_symmetry.space_group_name_H-M   'P 1'
#
loop_
_entity.id
_entity.type
_entity.pdbx_description
1 polymer ?
#
loop_
_entity_poly.entity_id
_entity_poly.type
_entity_poly.pdbx_seq_one_letter_code
_entity_poly.pdbx_strand_id
1 'polypeptide(L)'
;MSSLQILQGTFRLGDTKTLQLPQLTLNAGDSWAFVGSNGSGKSALARALSGELPLLKGERQSQFSHITRLSFEQLQKLVSDEWQRNNTDMLGPGEDDTGRTTAEIIQDEVKDAPRCMQLAQQFGITALLNRRFKYLSTGETRKTLLCQALMSEPDLLILDEPFDGLDVASRQQLAERLASLHQSGITLVLVLNRFDEIPEFVQFAGVLADCTLAETGAKEELLQQALVAQLAHSEQLEGVQLPEPDEPSARHAL
;
A
#
# COMPACT_ATOMS: atom_id res chain seq x y z
N MET A 1 5.16 -23.67 10.58
CA MET A 1 5.25 -22.20 10.43
C MET A 1 4.31 -21.81 9.31
N SER A 2 3.47 -20.79 9.52
CA SER A 2 2.51 -20.38 8.49
C SER A 2 3.24 -19.80 7.29
N SER A 3 2.77 -20.10 6.08
CA SER A 3 3.31 -19.56 4.83
C SER A 3 2.20 -19.33 3.81
N LEU A 4 2.46 -18.46 2.83
CA LEU A 4 1.68 -18.32 1.62
C LEU A 4 2.58 -18.61 0.44
N GLN A 5 2.18 -19.56 -0.40
CA GLN A 5 2.94 -19.99 -1.57
C GLN A 5 2.09 -19.84 -2.82
N ILE A 6 2.69 -19.31 -3.87
CA ILE A 6 2.12 -19.24 -5.21
C ILE A 6 3.13 -19.87 -6.16
N LEU A 7 2.66 -20.83 -6.96
CA LEU A 7 3.44 -21.52 -7.98
C LEU A 7 2.74 -21.40 -9.34
N GLN A 8 3.42 -20.80 -10.31
CA GLN A 8 2.93 -20.58 -11.69
C GLN A 8 1.53 -19.92 -11.72
N GLY A 9 1.28 -18.99 -10.77
CA GLY A 9 -0.02 -18.38 -10.58
C GLY A 9 -0.38 -17.42 -11.71
N THR A 10 -1.55 -17.65 -12.33
CA THR A 10 -2.18 -16.73 -13.28
C THR A 10 -3.53 -16.30 -12.71
N PHE A 11 -3.68 -15.02 -12.41
CA PHE A 11 -4.89 -14.46 -11.80
C PHE A 11 -5.64 -13.57 -12.79
N ARG A 12 -6.98 -13.62 -12.75
CA ARG A 12 -7.83 -12.81 -13.61
C ARG A 12 -7.94 -11.37 -13.08
N LEU A 13 -7.67 -10.37 -13.94
CA LEU A 13 -7.87 -8.95 -13.64
C LEU A 13 -9.10 -8.35 -14.32
N GLY A 14 -9.52 -8.94 -15.43
CA GLY A 14 -10.64 -8.51 -16.26
C GLY A 14 -10.87 -9.53 -17.37
N ASP A 15 -11.52 -9.13 -18.46
CA ASP A 15 -11.87 -10.05 -19.54
C ASP A 15 -10.63 -10.59 -20.28
N THR A 16 -9.61 -9.76 -20.47
CA THR A 16 -8.42 -10.11 -21.24
C THR A 16 -7.10 -9.96 -20.47
N LYS A 17 -7.12 -9.31 -19.31
CA LYS A 17 -5.91 -8.98 -18.55
C LYS A 17 -5.71 -9.96 -17.40
N THR A 18 -4.46 -10.41 -17.22
CA THR A 18 -4.08 -11.31 -16.16
C THR A 18 -2.85 -10.81 -15.40
N LEU A 19 -2.71 -11.23 -14.14
CA LEU A 19 -1.50 -11.07 -13.34
C LEU A 19 -0.75 -12.41 -13.33
N GLN A 20 0.55 -12.36 -13.58
CA GLN A 20 1.44 -13.52 -13.58
C GLN A 20 2.34 -13.50 -12.34
N LEU A 21 2.26 -14.53 -11.54
CA LEU A 21 3.12 -14.74 -10.36
C LEU A 21 3.84 -16.09 -10.51
N PRO A 22 5.02 -16.14 -11.14
CA PRO A 22 5.69 -17.41 -11.44
C PRO A 22 6.02 -18.22 -10.20
N GLN A 23 6.61 -17.56 -9.19
CA GLN A 23 6.91 -18.17 -7.90
C GLN A 23 6.98 -17.07 -6.83
N LEU A 24 6.31 -17.31 -5.70
CA LEU A 24 6.40 -16.44 -4.53
C LEU A 24 6.15 -17.27 -3.27
N THR A 25 6.99 -17.07 -2.26
CA THR A 25 6.81 -17.66 -0.93
C THR A 25 6.96 -16.58 0.11
N LEU A 26 5.94 -16.40 0.94
CA LEU A 26 5.94 -15.53 2.12
C LEU A 26 5.88 -16.42 3.35
N ASN A 27 6.81 -16.28 4.28
CA ASN A 27 6.79 -17.02 5.54
C ASN A 27 6.30 -16.15 6.69
N ALA A 28 5.79 -16.78 7.73
CA ALA A 28 5.41 -16.06 8.94
C ALA A 28 6.60 -15.28 9.53
N GLY A 29 6.38 -14.00 9.81
CA GLY A 29 7.41 -13.09 10.30
C GLY A 29 8.28 -12.47 9.21
N ASP A 30 8.01 -12.71 7.92
CA ASP A 30 8.67 -11.98 6.84
C ASP A 30 8.14 -10.55 6.73
N SER A 31 8.98 -9.65 6.19
CA SER A 31 8.58 -8.32 5.73
C SER A 31 8.98 -8.12 4.27
N TRP A 32 7.99 -7.85 3.43
CA TRP A 32 8.11 -7.73 1.99
C TRP A 32 7.70 -6.34 1.48
N ALA A 33 8.39 -5.86 0.47
CA ALA A 33 7.95 -4.72 -0.34
C ALA A 33 7.86 -5.11 -1.82
N PHE A 34 6.73 -4.83 -2.46
CA PHE A 34 6.58 -5.00 -3.90
C PHE A 34 6.51 -3.63 -4.56
N VAL A 35 7.37 -3.41 -5.54
CA VAL A 35 7.49 -2.14 -6.25
C VAL A 35 7.26 -2.29 -7.74
N GLY A 36 6.81 -1.22 -8.37
CA GLY A 36 6.60 -1.17 -9.82
C GLY A 36 5.92 0.14 -10.23
N SER A 37 5.98 0.49 -11.50
CA SER A 37 5.33 1.68 -12.05
C SER A 37 3.80 1.61 -11.93
N ASN A 38 3.14 2.75 -12.10
CA ASN A 38 1.67 2.79 -12.13
C ASN A 38 1.15 1.89 -13.26
N GLY A 39 0.14 1.08 -12.93
CA GLY A 39 -0.42 0.11 -13.87
C GLY A 39 0.36 -1.20 -13.99
N SER A 40 1.48 -1.39 -13.30
CA SER A 40 2.27 -2.64 -13.34
C SER A 40 1.60 -3.86 -12.68
N GLY A 41 0.45 -3.69 -12.03
CA GLY A 41 -0.28 -4.77 -11.38
C GLY A 41 -0.08 -4.88 -9.87
N LYS A 42 0.50 -3.87 -9.21
CA LYS A 42 0.76 -3.86 -7.76
C LYS A 42 -0.47 -4.13 -6.89
N SER A 43 -1.54 -3.35 -7.06
CA SER A 43 -2.79 -3.55 -6.32
C SER A 43 -3.45 -4.89 -6.66
N ALA A 44 -3.25 -5.38 -7.88
CA ALA A 44 -3.67 -6.72 -8.25
C ALA A 44 -2.88 -7.80 -7.51
N LEU A 45 -1.56 -7.62 -7.33
CA LEU A 45 -0.76 -8.51 -6.48
C LEU A 45 -1.31 -8.53 -5.05
N ALA A 46 -1.55 -7.36 -4.45
CA ALA A 46 -2.14 -7.28 -3.09
C ALA A 46 -3.44 -8.09 -2.99
N ARG A 47 -4.33 -7.97 -3.98
CA ARG A 47 -5.59 -8.72 -4.08
C ARG A 47 -5.40 -10.21 -4.33
N ALA A 48 -4.37 -10.61 -5.10
CA ALA A 48 -4.04 -12.02 -5.32
C ALA A 48 -3.50 -12.66 -4.03
N LEU A 49 -2.66 -11.94 -3.28
CA LEU A 49 -2.13 -12.40 -1.99
C LEU A 49 -3.24 -12.54 -0.94
N SER A 50 -4.20 -11.61 -0.89
CA SER A 50 -5.36 -11.72 0.02
C SER A 50 -6.38 -12.79 -0.39
N GLY A 51 -6.30 -13.31 -1.63
CA GLY A 51 -7.24 -14.31 -2.15
C GLY A 51 -8.50 -13.72 -2.77
N GLU A 52 -8.52 -12.42 -3.02
CA GLU A 52 -9.65 -11.73 -3.65
C GLU A 52 -9.74 -11.93 -5.17
N LEU A 53 -8.64 -12.35 -5.81
CA LEU A 53 -8.62 -12.56 -7.26
C LEU A 53 -8.81 -14.02 -7.63
N PRO A 54 -9.61 -14.33 -8.67
CA PRO A 54 -9.75 -15.67 -9.19
C PRO A 54 -8.43 -16.18 -9.77
N LEU A 55 -7.98 -17.35 -9.29
CA LEU A 55 -6.85 -18.08 -9.86
C LEU A 55 -7.32 -18.87 -11.09
N LEU A 56 -6.69 -18.64 -12.24
CA LEU A 56 -7.00 -19.33 -13.50
C LEU A 56 -6.10 -20.55 -13.73
N LYS A 57 -4.80 -20.41 -13.36
CA LYS A 57 -3.79 -21.47 -13.50
C LYS A 57 -2.80 -21.40 -12.35
N GLY A 58 -2.12 -22.50 -12.09
CA GLY A 58 -1.15 -22.64 -11.04
C GLY A 58 -1.76 -22.98 -9.68
N GLU A 59 -1.03 -22.73 -8.63
CA GLU A 59 -1.43 -23.04 -7.26
C GLU A 59 -1.23 -21.82 -6.35
N ARG A 60 -2.17 -21.62 -5.43
CA ARG A 60 -2.06 -20.70 -4.30
C ARG A 60 -2.45 -21.45 -3.04
N GLN A 61 -1.51 -21.59 -2.13
CA GLN A 61 -1.71 -22.23 -0.83
C GLN A 61 -1.40 -21.21 0.27
N SER A 62 -2.25 -21.08 1.28
CA SER A 62 -2.03 -20.22 2.43
C SER A 62 -2.32 -20.98 3.71
N GLN A 63 -1.40 -20.87 4.66
CA GLN A 63 -1.53 -21.34 6.03
C GLN A 63 -1.72 -20.18 7.02
N PHE A 64 -1.79 -18.94 6.55
CA PHE A 64 -2.20 -17.81 7.37
C PHE A 64 -3.67 -17.90 7.70
N SER A 65 -4.00 -17.70 8.97
CA SER A 65 -5.38 -17.81 9.48
C SER A 65 -6.18 -16.54 9.19
N HIS A 66 -5.55 -15.37 9.34
CA HIS A 66 -6.18 -14.07 9.13
C HIS A 66 -5.31 -13.20 8.24
N ILE A 67 -5.74 -13.03 7.00
CA ILE A 67 -5.10 -12.13 6.02
C ILE A 67 -5.95 -10.88 5.91
N THR A 68 -5.38 -9.74 6.24
CA THR A 68 -6.05 -8.44 6.07
C THR A 68 -5.31 -7.61 5.04
N ARG A 69 -6.06 -7.10 4.05
CA ARG A 69 -5.56 -6.15 3.05
C ARG A 69 -6.20 -4.78 3.27
N LEU A 70 -5.38 -3.75 3.30
CA LEU A 70 -5.80 -2.36 3.37
C LEU A 70 -5.23 -1.59 2.18
N SER A 71 -6.11 -0.98 1.37
CA SER A 71 -5.74 -0.11 0.25
C SER A 71 -6.04 1.35 0.61
N PHE A 72 -5.05 2.20 0.47
CA PHE A 72 -5.18 3.63 0.76
C PHE A 72 -5.61 4.46 -0.47
N GLU A 73 -5.62 3.87 -1.66
CA GLU A 73 -6.16 4.51 -2.87
C GLU A 73 -7.65 4.91 -2.69
N GLN A 74 -8.40 4.09 -1.95
CA GLN A 74 -9.83 4.32 -1.71
C GLN A 74 -10.13 5.22 -0.50
N LEU A 75 -9.10 5.71 0.18
CA LEU A 75 -9.25 6.50 1.41
C LEU A 75 -10.09 7.78 1.18
N GLN A 76 -9.80 8.51 0.11
CA GLN A 76 -10.55 9.72 -0.24
C GLN A 76 -12.02 9.41 -0.54
N LYS A 77 -12.28 8.27 -1.18
CA LYS A 77 -13.65 7.82 -1.46
C LYS A 77 -14.38 7.51 -0.16
N LEU A 78 -13.75 6.82 0.78
CA LEU A 78 -14.34 6.45 2.06
C LEU A 78 -14.69 7.71 2.89
N VAL A 79 -13.81 8.70 2.92
CA VAL A 79 -14.07 9.99 3.55
C VAL A 79 -15.22 10.73 2.84
N SER A 80 -15.21 10.74 1.51
CA SER A 80 -16.28 11.35 0.70
C SER A 80 -17.63 10.68 0.93
N ASP A 81 -17.66 9.35 1.01
CA ASP A 81 -18.87 8.59 1.29
C ASP A 81 -19.43 8.91 2.69
N GLU A 82 -18.57 9.10 3.69
CA GLU A 82 -18.98 9.54 5.03
C GLU A 82 -19.53 10.98 5.02
N TRP A 83 -18.94 11.89 4.23
CA TRP A 83 -19.50 13.22 4.01
C TRP A 83 -20.88 13.19 3.33
N GLN A 84 -21.04 12.36 2.30
CA GLN A 84 -22.30 12.26 1.56
C GLN A 84 -23.43 11.63 2.39
N ARG A 85 -23.12 10.60 3.19
CA ARG A 85 -24.09 9.94 4.06
C ARG A 85 -24.56 10.82 5.21
N ASN A 86 -23.69 11.70 5.67
CA ASN A 86 -23.91 12.57 6.84
C ASN A 86 -23.74 14.03 6.42
N ASN A 87 -24.54 14.49 5.45
CA ASN A 87 -24.45 15.85 4.92
C ASN A 87 -24.90 16.84 5.99
N THR A 88 -23.93 17.45 6.67
CA THR A 88 -24.15 18.42 7.75
C THR A 88 -24.38 19.83 7.25
N ASP A 89 -24.23 20.10 5.94
CA ASP A 89 -24.47 21.42 5.35
C ASP A 89 -25.95 21.86 5.46
N MET A 90 -26.86 20.95 5.82
CA MET A 90 -28.28 21.18 6.02
C MET A 90 -28.73 21.02 7.48
N LEU A 91 -27.83 20.89 8.45
CA LEU A 91 -28.21 20.79 9.86
C LEU A 91 -28.78 22.13 10.33
N GLY A 92 -29.99 22.09 10.87
CA GLY A 92 -30.64 23.20 11.55
C GLY A 92 -29.99 23.47 12.91
N PRO A 93 -30.26 24.64 13.53
CA PRO A 93 -29.80 24.95 14.88
C PRO A 93 -30.33 23.90 15.87
N GLY A 94 -29.43 23.08 16.44
CA GLY A 94 -29.76 22.04 17.45
C GLY A 94 -29.82 20.60 16.90
N GLU A 95 -29.52 20.37 15.62
CA GLU A 95 -29.32 19.03 15.09
C GLU A 95 -27.87 18.57 15.29
N ASP A 96 -27.72 17.36 15.85
CA ASP A 96 -26.40 16.76 16.06
C ASP A 96 -25.83 16.15 14.78
N ASP A 97 -24.50 16.28 14.60
CA ASP A 97 -23.78 15.60 13.54
C ASP A 97 -23.87 14.06 13.72
N THR A 98 -24.56 13.39 12.79
CA THR A 98 -24.81 11.95 12.79
C THR A 98 -23.65 11.12 12.21
N GLY A 99 -22.56 11.74 11.75
CA GLY A 99 -21.39 11.05 11.22
C GLY A 99 -20.76 10.08 12.23
N ARG A 100 -20.19 8.98 11.73
CA ARG A 100 -19.53 7.99 12.58
C ARG A 100 -18.28 8.57 13.26
N THR A 101 -18.07 8.22 14.52
CA THR A 101 -16.86 8.54 15.26
C THR A 101 -15.69 7.67 14.81
N THR A 102 -14.47 8.09 15.12
CA THR A 102 -13.26 7.29 14.91
C THR A 102 -13.35 5.92 15.57
N ALA A 103 -13.87 5.86 16.81
CA ALA A 103 -14.06 4.60 17.52
C ALA A 103 -15.08 3.67 16.85
N GLU A 104 -16.16 4.22 16.29
CA GLU A 104 -17.16 3.45 15.53
C GLU A 104 -16.59 2.90 14.23
N ILE A 105 -15.73 3.65 13.55
CA ILE A 105 -15.02 3.18 12.34
C ILE A 105 -14.04 2.05 12.69
N ILE A 106 -13.22 2.21 13.73
CA ILE A 106 -12.25 1.17 14.16
C ILE A 106 -12.99 -0.13 14.50
N GLN A 107 -14.14 -0.02 15.16
CA GLN A 107 -14.93 -1.17 15.62
C GLN A 107 -16.03 -1.58 14.63
N ASP A 108 -15.96 -1.21 13.36
CA ASP A 108 -17.03 -1.46 12.39
C ASP A 108 -17.34 -2.97 12.27
N GLU A 109 -16.32 -3.79 12.07
CA GLU A 109 -16.43 -5.24 11.91
C GLU A 109 -16.26 -6.01 13.23
N VAL A 110 -15.34 -5.57 14.11
CA VAL A 110 -15.02 -6.23 15.38
C VAL A 110 -15.33 -5.30 16.54
N LYS A 111 -16.31 -5.67 17.37
CA LYS A 111 -16.76 -4.90 18.52
C LYS A 111 -15.97 -5.27 19.77
N ASP A 112 -14.78 -4.68 19.93
CA ASP A 112 -13.90 -4.85 21.09
C ASP A 112 -13.35 -3.48 21.54
N ALA A 113 -14.01 -2.86 22.51
CA ALA A 113 -13.62 -1.54 23.01
C ALA A 113 -12.25 -1.53 23.71
N PRO A 114 -11.86 -2.51 24.55
CA PRO A 114 -10.50 -2.64 25.09
C PRO A 114 -9.44 -2.70 23.99
N ARG A 115 -9.63 -3.52 22.97
CA ARG A 115 -8.72 -3.66 21.84
C ARG A 115 -8.63 -2.36 21.02
N CYS A 116 -9.75 -1.73 20.74
CA CYS A 116 -9.81 -0.41 20.09
C CYS A 116 -8.97 0.63 20.85
N MET A 117 -9.13 0.70 22.17
CA MET A 117 -8.37 1.62 23.03
C MET A 117 -6.85 1.33 22.98
N GLN A 118 -6.47 0.05 23.06
CA GLN A 118 -5.06 -0.37 22.98
C GLN A 118 -4.43 0.05 21.64
N LEU A 119 -5.10 -0.21 20.53
CA LEU A 119 -4.62 0.18 19.20
C LEU A 119 -4.56 1.70 19.05
N ALA A 120 -5.59 2.42 19.54
CA ALA A 120 -5.60 3.88 19.52
C ALA A 120 -4.42 4.49 20.30
N GLN A 121 -4.04 3.89 21.44
CA GLN A 121 -2.85 4.27 22.20
C GLN A 121 -1.56 3.99 21.40
N GLN A 122 -1.45 2.79 20.83
CA GLN A 122 -0.29 2.38 20.03
C GLN A 122 -0.05 3.31 18.83
N PHE A 123 -1.11 3.76 18.17
CA PHE A 123 -1.04 4.66 17.01
C PHE A 123 -1.11 6.16 17.37
N GLY A 124 -1.28 6.50 18.67
CA GLY A 124 -1.31 7.88 19.14
C GLY A 124 -2.56 8.65 18.70
N ILE A 125 -3.71 7.98 18.59
CA ILE A 125 -4.99 8.56 18.16
C ILE A 125 -6.08 8.49 19.24
N THR A 126 -5.72 8.22 20.49
CA THR A 126 -6.68 8.10 21.59
C THR A 126 -7.58 9.33 21.75
N ALA A 127 -7.01 10.53 21.60
CA ALA A 127 -7.76 11.78 21.69
C ALA A 127 -8.78 11.97 20.53
N LEU A 128 -8.66 11.17 19.47
CA LEU A 128 -9.52 11.26 18.29
C LEU A 128 -10.70 10.30 18.32
N LEU A 129 -10.76 9.36 19.28
CA LEU A 129 -11.77 8.29 19.30
C LEU A 129 -13.21 8.82 19.23
N ASN A 130 -13.50 9.95 19.89
CA ASN A 130 -14.81 10.59 19.88
C ASN A 130 -15.00 11.61 18.74
N ARG A 131 -13.94 11.89 17.97
CA ARG A 131 -14.02 12.81 16.84
C ARG A 131 -14.68 12.13 15.65
N ARG A 132 -15.49 12.88 14.91
CA ARG A 132 -16.13 12.37 13.69
C ARG A 132 -15.07 12.07 12.62
N PHE A 133 -15.15 10.88 12.03
CA PHE A 133 -14.17 10.38 11.05
C PHE A 133 -13.96 11.34 9.88
N LYS A 134 -15.02 11.94 9.38
CA LYS A 134 -14.97 12.90 8.27
C LYS A 134 -14.11 14.15 8.54
N TYR A 135 -13.82 14.48 9.79
CA TYR A 135 -12.99 15.64 10.17
C TYR A 135 -11.53 15.29 10.47
N LEU A 136 -11.12 14.06 10.21
CA LEU A 136 -9.75 13.64 10.39
C LEU A 136 -8.87 14.13 9.24
N SER A 137 -7.61 14.47 9.54
CA SER A 137 -6.58 14.67 8.53
C SER A 137 -6.25 13.35 7.82
N THR A 138 -5.59 13.42 6.66
CA THR A 138 -5.17 12.24 5.91
C THR A 138 -4.35 11.26 6.76
N GLY A 139 -3.40 11.77 7.55
CA GLY A 139 -2.58 10.94 8.43
C GLY A 139 -3.38 10.30 9.57
N GLU A 140 -4.32 11.04 10.19
CA GLU A 140 -5.22 10.52 11.23
C GLU A 140 -6.16 9.45 10.67
N THR A 141 -6.70 9.67 9.47
CA THR A 141 -7.55 8.70 8.78
C THR A 141 -6.80 7.40 8.50
N ARG A 142 -5.53 7.47 8.03
CA ARG A 142 -4.69 6.28 7.80
C ARG A 142 -4.45 5.49 9.08
N LYS A 143 -4.11 6.17 10.18
CA LYS A 143 -3.94 5.53 11.49
C LYS A 143 -5.23 4.86 11.96
N THR A 144 -6.37 5.51 11.75
CA THR A 144 -7.69 4.96 12.09
C THR A 144 -7.98 3.67 11.31
N LEU A 145 -7.74 3.66 9.99
CA LEU A 145 -7.96 2.47 9.16
C LEU A 145 -6.96 1.35 9.45
N LEU A 146 -5.72 1.69 9.84
CA LEU A 146 -4.77 0.68 10.33
C LEU A 146 -5.25 0.06 11.64
N CYS A 147 -5.76 0.86 12.58
CA CYS A 147 -6.37 0.32 13.80
C CYS A 147 -7.56 -0.60 13.47
N GLN A 148 -8.44 -0.20 12.54
CA GLN A 148 -9.54 -1.04 12.08
C GLN A 148 -9.04 -2.38 11.51
N ALA A 149 -8.06 -2.35 10.61
CA ALA A 149 -7.47 -3.55 10.02
C ALA A 149 -6.84 -4.48 11.08
N LEU A 150 -6.26 -3.92 12.14
CA LEU A 150 -5.63 -4.66 13.23
C LEU A 150 -6.62 -5.20 14.27
N MET A 151 -7.89 -4.79 14.23
CA MET A 151 -8.92 -5.34 15.12
C MET A 151 -9.14 -6.83 14.89
N SER A 152 -8.96 -7.32 13.67
CA SER A 152 -9.09 -8.74 13.30
C SER A 152 -7.89 -9.60 13.67
N GLU A 153 -6.84 -9.02 14.29
CA GLU A 153 -5.60 -9.69 14.67
C GLU A 153 -4.95 -10.46 13.49
N PRO A 154 -4.62 -9.78 12.39
CA PRO A 154 -4.08 -10.45 11.22
C PRO A 154 -2.69 -11.03 11.51
N ASP A 155 -2.43 -12.23 11.02
CA ASP A 155 -1.09 -12.82 10.97
C ASP A 155 -0.34 -12.47 9.67
N LEU A 156 -1.09 -12.01 8.63
CA LEU A 156 -0.56 -11.38 7.43
C LEU A 156 -1.32 -10.07 7.14
N LEU A 157 -0.61 -8.94 7.17
CA LEU A 157 -1.13 -7.61 6.86
C LEU A 157 -0.53 -7.10 5.54
N ILE A 158 -1.40 -6.82 4.57
CA ILE A 158 -1.04 -6.32 3.25
C ILE A 158 -1.48 -4.86 3.14
N LEU A 159 -0.54 -3.95 2.92
CA LEU A 159 -0.78 -2.52 2.80
C LEU A 159 -0.47 -2.04 1.38
N ASP A 160 -1.50 -1.57 0.69
CA ASP A 160 -1.40 -1.07 -0.68
C ASP A 160 -1.29 0.46 -0.66
N GLU A 161 -0.11 0.97 -1.05
CA GLU A 161 0.28 2.39 -1.08
C GLU A 161 0.14 3.12 0.27
N PRO A 162 0.71 2.57 1.38
CA PRO A 162 0.52 3.13 2.71
C PRO A 162 1.14 4.53 2.89
N PHE A 163 2.11 4.92 2.07
CA PHE A 163 2.86 6.18 2.19
C PHE A 163 2.42 7.26 1.20
N ASP A 164 1.54 6.95 0.26
CA ASP A 164 1.12 7.89 -0.76
C ASP A 164 0.44 9.14 -0.16
N GLY A 165 0.83 10.33 -0.62
CA GLY A 165 0.29 11.61 -0.13
C GLY A 165 0.69 11.98 1.31
N LEU A 166 1.63 11.27 1.95
CA LEU A 166 2.20 11.65 3.24
C LEU A 166 3.45 12.51 3.07
N ASP A 167 3.60 13.53 3.93
CA ASP A 167 4.86 14.24 4.10
C ASP A 167 5.95 13.33 4.70
N VAL A 168 7.21 13.79 4.65
CA VAL A 168 8.37 12.99 5.09
C VAL A 168 8.26 12.57 6.56
N ALA A 169 7.83 13.47 7.44
CA ALA A 169 7.72 13.18 8.87
C ALA A 169 6.61 12.17 9.17
N SER A 170 5.46 12.32 8.53
CA SER A 170 4.32 11.39 8.65
C SER A 170 4.66 10.00 8.10
N ARG A 171 5.40 9.95 6.98
CA ARG A 171 5.91 8.69 6.40
C ARG A 171 6.84 7.97 7.36
N GLN A 172 7.81 8.68 7.94
CA GLN A 172 8.74 8.11 8.89
C GLN A 172 8.03 7.56 10.13
N GLN A 173 7.12 8.33 10.72
CA GLN A 173 6.32 7.88 11.86
C GLN A 173 5.51 6.62 11.54
N LEU A 174 4.89 6.54 10.36
CA LEU A 174 4.16 5.36 9.95
C LEU A 174 5.09 4.16 9.77
N ALA A 175 6.26 4.34 9.12
CA ALA A 175 7.26 3.28 8.96
C ALA A 175 7.74 2.72 10.31
N GLU A 176 7.99 3.57 11.30
CA GLU A 176 8.36 3.16 12.66
C GLU A 176 7.25 2.32 13.33
N ARG A 177 5.97 2.70 13.13
CA ARG A 177 4.84 1.92 13.65
C ARG A 177 4.72 0.56 12.96
N LEU A 178 4.90 0.50 11.65
CA LEU A 178 4.92 -0.75 10.90
C LEU A 178 6.09 -1.65 11.30
N ALA A 179 7.27 -1.08 11.55
CA ALA A 179 8.40 -1.82 12.11
C ALA A 179 8.06 -2.45 13.47
N SER A 180 7.39 -1.70 14.35
CA SER A 180 6.95 -2.21 15.65
C SER A 180 5.92 -3.35 15.52
N LEU A 181 4.99 -3.26 14.55
CA LEU A 181 4.05 -4.34 14.25
C LEU A 181 4.78 -5.60 13.75
N HIS A 182 5.74 -5.43 12.84
CA HIS A 182 6.57 -6.54 12.36
C HIS A 182 7.34 -7.21 13.50
N GLN A 183 7.97 -6.43 14.38
CA GLN A 183 8.66 -6.96 15.57
C GLN A 183 7.75 -7.72 16.53
N SER A 184 6.45 -7.42 16.55
CA SER A 184 5.46 -8.18 17.33
C SER A 184 5.04 -9.52 16.69
N GLY A 185 5.59 -9.85 15.50
CA GLY A 185 5.40 -11.12 14.82
C GLY A 185 4.41 -11.10 13.65
N ILE A 186 3.84 -9.94 13.31
CA ILE A 186 2.96 -9.80 12.15
C ILE A 186 3.80 -9.85 10.87
N THR A 187 3.39 -10.70 9.93
CA THR A 187 3.96 -10.72 8.58
C THR A 187 3.45 -9.51 7.80
N LEU A 188 4.35 -8.71 7.22
CA LEU A 188 3.99 -7.49 6.51
C LEU A 188 4.31 -7.57 5.02
N VAL A 189 3.35 -7.14 4.21
CA VAL A 189 3.53 -6.89 2.78
C VAL A 189 3.17 -5.45 2.48
N LEU A 190 4.13 -4.70 1.95
CA LEU A 190 3.97 -3.33 1.50
C LEU A 190 3.97 -3.30 -0.03
N VAL A 191 2.99 -2.64 -0.63
CA VAL A 191 2.96 -2.37 -2.06
C VAL A 191 3.25 -0.89 -2.26
N LEU A 192 4.32 -0.58 -2.99
CA LEU A 192 4.91 0.75 -3.06
C LEU A 192 5.13 1.18 -4.52
N ASN A 193 5.21 2.49 -4.76
CA ASN A 193 5.43 3.02 -6.10
C ASN A 193 6.92 3.06 -6.47
N ARG A 194 7.81 3.21 -5.49
CA ARG A 194 9.24 3.44 -5.75
C ARG A 194 10.12 2.71 -4.74
N PHE A 195 11.34 2.40 -5.17
CA PHE A 195 12.34 1.73 -4.33
C PHE A 195 12.80 2.58 -3.12
N ASP A 196 12.88 3.91 -3.28
CA ASP A 196 13.27 4.82 -2.20
C ASP A 196 12.20 4.97 -1.10
N GLU A 197 11.03 4.39 -1.31
CA GLU A 197 9.96 4.31 -0.30
C GLU A 197 10.07 3.08 0.60
N ILE A 198 10.92 2.11 0.27
CA ILE A 198 11.04 0.87 1.05
C ILE A 198 11.66 1.17 2.42
N PRO A 199 10.92 0.89 3.53
CA PRO A 199 11.47 1.11 4.87
C PRO A 199 12.68 0.21 5.18
N GLU A 200 13.51 0.64 6.13
CA GLU A 200 14.71 -0.10 6.53
C GLU A 200 14.40 -1.50 7.07
N PHE A 201 13.31 -1.66 7.82
CA PHE A 201 12.95 -2.94 8.43
C PHE A 201 12.51 -4.02 7.43
N VAL A 202 12.24 -3.66 6.18
CA VAL A 202 11.84 -4.61 5.14
C VAL A 202 13.02 -5.50 4.75
N GLN A 203 12.80 -6.81 4.72
CA GLN A 203 13.82 -7.83 4.47
C GLN A 203 13.88 -8.26 3.00
N PHE A 204 12.73 -8.40 2.37
CA PHE A 204 12.60 -8.91 1.00
C PHE A 204 11.90 -7.90 0.11
N ALA A 205 12.22 -7.96 -1.18
CA ALA A 205 11.54 -7.14 -2.16
C ALA A 205 11.17 -7.95 -3.41
N GLY A 206 10.21 -7.41 -4.16
CA GLY A 206 9.82 -7.93 -5.48
C GLY A 206 9.50 -6.80 -6.44
N VAL A 207 9.76 -7.03 -7.72
CA VAL A 207 9.56 -6.06 -8.80
C VAL A 207 8.43 -6.53 -9.70
N LEU A 208 7.44 -5.66 -9.92
CA LEU A 208 6.36 -5.88 -10.87
C LEU A 208 6.57 -5.04 -12.13
N ALA A 209 6.46 -5.70 -13.27
CA ALA A 209 6.43 -5.09 -14.59
C ALA A 209 5.34 -5.75 -15.44
N ASP A 210 4.53 -4.99 -16.15
CA ASP A 210 3.52 -5.47 -17.10
C ASP A 210 2.62 -6.60 -16.52
N CYS A 211 2.13 -6.40 -15.30
CA CYS A 211 1.33 -7.40 -14.58
C CYS A 211 2.04 -8.75 -14.37
N THR A 212 3.36 -8.74 -14.29
CA THR A 212 4.18 -9.92 -13.99
C THR A 212 5.13 -9.63 -12.84
N LEU A 213 5.24 -10.55 -11.90
CA LEU A 213 6.28 -10.53 -10.89
C LEU A 213 7.60 -10.96 -11.55
N ALA A 214 8.44 -9.96 -11.88
CA ALA A 214 9.64 -10.16 -12.67
C ALA A 214 10.79 -10.71 -11.81
N GLU A 215 10.98 -10.15 -10.61
CA GLU A 215 12.09 -10.48 -9.72
C GLU A 215 11.63 -10.48 -8.28
N THR A 216 12.24 -11.35 -7.46
CA THR A 216 12.10 -11.37 -5.99
C THR A 216 13.41 -11.75 -5.34
N GLY A 217 13.71 -11.20 -4.18
CA GLY A 217 14.94 -11.53 -3.45
C GLY A 217 15.12 -10.72 -2.17
N ALA A 218 16.30 -10.80 -1.59
CA ALA A 218 16.69 -9.92 -0.50
C ALA A 218 16.66 -8.46 -0.95
N LYS A 219 16.12 -7.58 -0.11
CA LYS A 219 15.95 -6.15 -0.45
C LYS A 219 17.25 -5.52 -0.92
N GLU A 220 18.35 -5.75 -0.18
CA GLU A 220 19.66 -5.17 -0.47
C GLU A 220 20.19 -5.56 -1.85
N GLU A 221 20.01 -6.81 -2.25
CA GLU A 221 20.45 -7.31 -3.56
C GLU A 221 19.68 -6.64 -4.70
N LEU A 222 18.34 -6.55 -4.58
CA LEU A 222 17.49 -5.91 -5.58
C LEU A 222 17.75 -4.40 -5.68
N LEU A 223 18.00 -3.72 -4.55
CA LEU A 223 18.35 -2.31 -4.54
C LEU A 223 19.69 -2.05 -5.23
N GLN A 224 20.69 -2.90 -5.01
CA GLN A 224 21.98 -2.80 -5.70
C GLN A 224 21.84 -3.03 -7.20
N GLN A 225 21.08 -4.03 -7.62
CA GLN A 225 20.82 -4.29 -9.04
C GLN A 225 20.10 -3.12 -9.72
N ALA A 226 19.08 -2.56 -9.06
CA ALA A 226 18.35 -1.40 -9.57
C ALA A 226 19.25 -0.16 -9.71
N LEU A 227 20.15 0.08 -8.74
CA LEU A 227 21.09 1.18 -8.79
C LEU A 227 22.10 1.02 -9.94
N VAL A 228 22.67 -0.18 -10.11
CA VAL A 228 23.59 -0.49 -11.22
C VAL A 228 22.90 -0.30 -12.58
N ALA A 229 21.67 -0.78 -12.74
CA ALA A 229 20.89 -0.60 -13.96
C ALA A 229 20.63 0.88 -14.27
N GLN A 230 20.32 1.68 -13.25
CA GLN A 230 20.09 3.12 -13.38
C GLN A 230 21.37 3.87 -13.80
N LEU A 231 22.53 3.52 -13.20
CA LEU A 231 23.82 4.11 -13.57
C LEU A 231 24.21 3.77 -15.01
N ALA A 232 24.06 2.50 -15.42
CA ALA A 232 24.34 2.07 -16.79
C ALA A 232 23.43 2.79 -17.82
N HIS A 233 22.18 3.06 -17.46
CA HIS A 233 21.26 3.79 -18.33
C HIS A 233 21.61 5.29 -18.43
N SER A 234 22.06 5.92 -17.34
CA SER A 234 22.50 7.33 -17.36
C SER A 234 23.78 7.52 -18.18
N GLU A 235 24.75 6.60 -18.11
CA GLU A 235 25.95 6.63 -18.95
C GLU A 235 25.63 6.52 -20.46
N GLN A 236 24.61 5.73 -20.83
CA GLN A 236 24.13 5.64 -22.21
C GLN A 236 23.49 6.94 -22.71
N LEU A 237 22.80 7.68 -21.82
CA LEU A 237 22.18 8.96 -22.16
C LEU A 237 23.19 10.11 -22.29
N GLU A 238 24.28 10.10 -21.53
CA GLU A 238 25.36 11.08 -21.66
C GLU A 238 26.13 10.96 -22.99
N GLY A 239 26.08 9.80 -23.64
CA GLY A 239 26.65 9.55 -24.98
C GLY A 239 25.78 10.01 -26.15
N VAL A 240 24.55 10.45 -25.92
CA VAL A 240 23.64 10.94 -26.96
C VAL A 240 23.92 12.42 -27.21
N GLN A 241 24.64 12.75 -28.32
CA GLN A 241 24.76 14.12 -28.82
C GLN A 241 23.38 14.65 -29.17
N LEU A 242 22.96 15.74 -28.51
CA LEU A 242 21.76 16.46 -28.92
C LEU A 242 21.97 16.98 -30.37
N PRO A 243 20.97 16.85 -31.26
CA PRO A 243 21.07 17.46 -32.59
C PRO A 243 21.27 18.97 -32.41
N GLU A 244 22.23 19.53 -33.18
CA GLU A 244 22.45 20.97 -33.20
C GLU A 244 21.13 21.69 -33.58
N PRO A 245 20.79 22.79 -32.92
CA PRO A 245 19.61 23.56 -33.29
C PRO A 245 19.79 24.10 -34.71
N ASP A 246 18.80 23.88 -35.58
CA ASP A 246 18.76 24.40 -36.94
C ASP A 246 19.03 25.91 -36.93
N GLU A 247 20.03 26.36 -37.71
CA GLU A 247 20.30 27.77 -37.87
C GLU A 247 19.05 28.49 -38.43
N PRO A 248 18.68 29.65 -37.88
CA PRO A 248 17.56 30.41 -38.42
C PRO A 248 17.89 30.86 -39.84
N SER A 249 17.19 30.28 -40.81
CA SER A 249 17.30 30.70 -42.23
C SER A 249 17.01 32.19 -42.34
N ALA A 250 18.04 32.96 -42.70
CA ALA A 250 17.92 34.38 -43.02
C ALA A 250 16.90 34.57 -44.14
N ARG A 251 15.70 35.01 -43.82
CA ARG A 251 14.76 35.53 -44.83
C ARG A 251 15.25 36.89 -45.28
N HIS A 252 15.63 36.96 -46.54
CA HIS A 252 15.93 38.19 -47.25
C HIS A 252 14.78 39.19 -47.11
N ALA A 253 15.14 40.41 -46.68
CA ALA A 253 14.34 41.60 -46.89
C ALA A 253 14.35 41.96 -48.39
N LEU A 254 13.20 42.17 -48.99
CA LEU A 254 12.92 43.11 -50.06
C LEU A 254 11.68 43.88 -49.71
#